data_9921d7b6d79d1bb6cd78c66395caf742
#
_entry.id   9921d7b6d79d1bb6cd78c66395caf742
#
_cell.length_a   1.000
_cell.length_b   1.000
_cell.length_c   1.000
_cell.angle_alpha   90.00
_cell.angle_beta   90.00
_cell.angle_gamma   90.00
#
_symmetry.space_group_name_H-M   'P 1'
#
loop_
_entity.id
_entity.type
_entity.pdbx_description
1 polymer ?
#
loop_
_entity_poly.entity_id
_entity_poly.type
_entity_poly.pdbx_seq_one_letter_code
_entity_poly.pdbx_strand_id
1 'polypeptide(L)'
;GEYSLTLKIVWDFATTTQIGKLRFILEAMEYNMKAARESLKGNYGHCLGKTLERPLSHGIFGDSIFSHILSTTAAACDARMGGAMIPVMSNSGSGNQGICATNPVVVYARANENTEEELIRALTLSHLTAVYIKQNLGVLSALCGCVVASIGSSCGITYLMGGDYTHVCYAVKNMIANLTGMICDGAKPSCSLKITSGVSTAVLSALLSMEGRHVTSAEGIIEDDVDRSIRNLTNIGKDAMRDTDEKILDIMTHKC
;
A
#
# COMPACT_ATOMS: atom_id res chain seq x y z
N GLY A 1 -15.28 24.90 -10.00
CA GLY A 1 -13.87 24.60 -10.14
C GLY A 1 -13.59 23.20 -9.60
N GLU A 2 -13.16 22.28 -10.45
CA GLU A 2 -12.65 20.99 -10.00
C GLU A 2 -11.38 21.23 -9.18
N TYR A 3 -11.46 20.96 -7.88
CA TYR A 3 -10.28 20.95 -7.03
C TYR A 3 -9.44 19.72 -7.40
N SER A 4 -8.34 19.94 -8.11
CA SER A 4 -7.36 18.89 -8.38
C SER A 4 -6.63 18.57 -7.08
N LEU A 5 -6.66 17.30 -6.64
CA LEU A 5 -5.88 16.85 -5.50
C LEU A 5 -4.38 16.92 -5.81
N THR A 6 -3.60 17.26 -4.79
CA THR A 6 -2.14 17.15 -4.76
C THR A 6 -1.72 16.42 -3.49
N LEU A 7 -0.50 15.90 -3.45
CA LEU A 7 0.00 15.26 -2.25
C LEU A 7 0.04 16.23 -1.06
N LYS A 8 0.33 17.50 -1.31
CA LYS A 8 0.33 18.54 -0.26
C LYS A 8 -1.06 18.74 0.35
N ILE A 9 -2.11 18.76 -0.47
CA ILE A 9 -3.50 18.84 0.00
C ILE A 9 -3.85 17.62 0.86
N VAL A 10 -3.46 16.43 0.43
CA VAL A 10 -3.68 15.19 1.19
C VAL A 10 -2.94 15.24 2.54
N TRP A 11 -1.68 15.65 2.53
CA TRP A 11 -0.88 15.84 3.74
C TRP A 11 -1.52 16.83 4.71
N ASP A 12 -1.86 18.01 4.23
CA ASP A 12 -2.46 19.06 5.07
C ASP A 12 -3.78 18.59 5.68
N PHE A 13 -4.61 17.94 4.88
CA PHE A 13 -5.87 17.38 5.37
C PHE A 13 -5.65 16.34 6.47
N ALA A 14 -4.76 15.38 6.24
CA ALA A 14 -4.50 14.31 7.19
C ALA A 14 -3.87 14.81 8.50
N THR A 15 -3.05 15.86 8.45
CA THR A 15 -2.27 16.35 9.59
C THR A 15 -2.93 17.50 10.35
N THR A 16 -3.87 18.22 9.75
CA THR A 16 -4.48 19.42 10.36
C THR A 16 -5.98 19.32 10.62
N THR A 17 -6.69 18.37 10.00
CA THR A 17 -8.12 18.21 10.22
C THR A 17 -8.40 17.80 11.66
N GLN A 18 -9.50 18.32 12.22
CA GLN A 18 -9.96 17.97 13.56
C GLN A 18 -10.12 16.44 13.68
N ILE A 19 -9.48 15.85 14.68
CA ILE A 19 -9.35 14.38 14.80
C ILE A 19 -10.68 13.64 14.83
N GLY A 20 -11.71 14.22 15.45
CA GLY A 20 -13.05 13.63 15.51
C GLY A 20 -13.68 13.40 14.14
N LYS A 21 -13.30 14.18 13.12
CA LYS A 21 -13.77 14.03 11.74
C LYS A 21 -13.05 12.90 10.99
N LEU A 22 -11.91 12.47 11.48
CA LEU A 22 -11.08 11.43 10.86
C LEU A 22 -11.22 10.06 11.54
N ARG A 23 -11.84 10.03 12.73
CA ARG A 23 -11.89 8.80 13.57
C ARG A 23 -12.53 7.61 12.89
N PHE A 24 -13.44 7.82 11.93
CA PHE A 24 -14.08 6.74 11.18
C PHE A 24 -13.09 5.84 10.45
N ILE A 25 -11.87 6.33 10.15
CA ILE A 25 -10.85 5.52 9.45
C ILE A 25 -10.41 4.30 10.27
N LEU A 26 -10.65 4.30 11.59
CA LEU A 26 -10.39 3.15 12.45
C LEU A 26 -11.22 1.92 12.09
N GLU A 27 -12.35 2.08 11.41
CA GLU A 27 -13.12 0.94 10.89
C GLU A 27 -12.29 0.11 9.90
N ALA A 28 -11.43 0.74 9.09
CA ALA A 28 -10.52 0.02 8.20
C ALA A 28 -9.57 -0.88 8.99
N MET A 29 -9.05 -0.38 10.10
CA MET A 29 -8.23 -1.18 11.02
C MET A 29 -9.02 -2.36 11.59
N GLU A 30 -10.23 -2.12 12.09
CA GLU A 30 -11.04 -3.17 12.71
C GLU A 30 -11.31 -4.33 11.76
N TYR A 31 -11.78 -4.04 10.54
CA TYR A 31 -12.08 -5.06 9.54
C TYR A 31 -10.82 -5.77 9.04
N ASN A 32 -9.82 -5.02 8.62
CA ASN A 32 -8.67 -5.59 7.92
C ASN A 32 -7.71 -6.33 8.87
N MET A 33 -7.59 -5.88 10.12
CA MET A 33 -6.84 -6.61 11.14
C MET A 33 -7.59 -7.86 11.63
N LYS A 34 -8.92 -7.83 11.68
CA LYS A 34 -9.73 -9.01 11.96
C LYS A 34 -9.55 -10.07 10.88
N ALA A 35 -9.57 -9.66 9.60
CA ALA A 35 -9.34 -10.57 8.48
C ALA A 35 -7.97 -11.28 8.60
N ALA A 36 -6.92 -10.55 8.98
CA ALA A 36 -5.60 -11.13 9.23
C ALA A 36 -5.63 -12.17 10.36
N ARG A 37 -6.22 -11.84 11.50
CA ARG A 37 -6.31 -12.75 12.64
C ARG A 37 -7.07 -14.04 12.33
N GLU A 38 -8.19 -13.94 11.62
CA GLU A 38 -8.97 -15.11 11.24
C GLU A 38 -8.24 -15.96 10.18
N SER A 39 -7.54 -15.31 9.25
CA SER A 39 -6.73 -16.00 8.26
C SER A 39 -5.65 -16.89 8.89
N LEU A 40 -5.01 -16.42 9.95
CA LEU A 40 -3.97 -17.16 10.65
C LEU A 40 -4.49 -18.42 11.36
N LYS A 41 -5.79 -18.49 11.66
CA LYS A 41 -6.44 -19.68 12.26
C LYS A 41 -6.84 -20.74 11.23
N GLY A 42 -7.01 -20.34 9.96
CA GLY A 42 -7.46 -21.20 8.87
C GLY A 42 -6.38 -21.50 7.84
N ASN A 43 -6.79 -22.05 6.70
CA ASN A 43 -5.94 -22.28 5.54
C ASN A 43 -6.59 -21.61 4.33
N TYR A 44 -6.12 -20.42 3.99
CA TYR A 44 -6.67 -19.62 2.90
C TYR A 44 -5.59 -19.27 1.87
N GLY A 45 -5.95 -19.35 0.60
CA GLY A 45 -5.05 -19.02 -0.50
C GLY A 45 -3.75 -19.80 -0.43
N HIS A 46 -2.62 -19.10 -0.56
CA HIS A 46 -1.28 -19.71 -0.43
C HIS A 46 -0.78 -19.78 1.02
N CYS A 47 -1.56 -19.36 2.00
CA CYS A 47 -1.15 -19.31 3.41
C CYS A 47 0.17 -18.54 3.63
N LEU A 48 0.42 -17.50 2.83
CA LEU A 48 1.68 -16.75 2.91
C LEU A 48 1.85 -16.09 4.28
N GLY A 49 0.78 -15.49 4.83
CA GLY A 49 0.81 -14.91 6.16
C GLY A 49 1.23 -15.91 7.23
N LYS A 50 0.64 -17.10 7.23
CA LYS A 50 1.02 -18.20 8.14
C LYS A 50 2.45 -18.67 7.92
N THR A 51 2.89 -18.73 6.67
CA THR A 51 4.26 -19.13 6.33
C THR A 51 5.27 -18.15 6.95
N LEU A 52 4.96 -16.86 6.91
CA LEU A 52 5.82 -15.81 7.46
C LEU A 52 5.88 -15.80 9.00
N GLU A 53 4.92 -16.44 9.68
CA GLU A 53 4.91 -16.63 11.14
C GLU A 53 5.69 -17.86 11.61
N ARG A 54 6.18 -18.68 10.70
CA ARG A 54 6.89 -19.92 11.05
C ARG A 54 8.34 -19.66 11.46
N PRO A 55 8.92 -20.55 12.29
CA PRO A 55 10.30 -20.41 12.77
C PRO A 55 11.34 -20.22 11.67
N LEU A 56 11.20 -20.90 10.52
CA LEU A 56 12.10 -20.72 9.39
C LEU A 56 12.09 -19.27 8.87
N SER A 57 10.92 -18.69 8.74
CA SER A 57 10.77 -17.29 8.31
C SER A 57 11.34 -16.32 9.34
N HIS A 58 11.09 -16.57 10.63
CA HIS A 58 11.68 -15.78 11.72
C HIS A 58 13.21 -15.93 11.77
N GLY A 59 13.75 -17.06 11.36
CA GLY A 59 15.20 -17.25 11.22
C GLY A 59 15.82 -16.36 10.12
N ILE A 60 15.02 -15.98 9.10
CA ILE A 60 15.48 -15.15 7.98
C ILE A 60 15.22 -13.67 8.25
N PHE A 61 14.01 -13.31 8.67
CA PHE A 61 13.55 -11.92 8.84
C PHE A 61 13.64 -11.42 10.29
N GLY A 62 13.86 -12.30 11.24
CA GLY A 62 13.69 -12.03 12.67
C GLY A 62 12.21 -11.97 13.07
N ASP A 63 11.96 -11.98 14.37
CA ASP A 63 10.69 -11.60 14.95
C ASP A 63 10.69 -10.07 15.15
N SER A 64 10.31 -9.36 14.10
CA SER A 64 10.51 -7.91 13.97
C SER A 64 9.24 -7.21 13.51
N ILE A 65 9.21 -5.89 13.65
CA ILE A 65 8.13 -5.05 13.08
C ILE A 65 7.97 -5.36 11.59
N PHE A 66 9.07 -5.51 10.86
CA PHE A 66 9.05 -5.81 9.43
C PHE A 66 8.38 -7.15 9.13
N SER A 67 8.75 -8.23 9.84
CA SER A 67 8.12 -9.54 9.64
C SER A 67 6.63 -9.52 9.95
N HIS A 68 6.21 -8.81 11.00
CA HIS A 68 4.80 -8.67 11.36
C HIS A 68 3.99 -7.83 10.35
N ILE A 69 4.59 -6.81 9.77
CA ILE A 69 3.97 -6.05 8.67
C ILE A 69 3.67 -6.99 7.49
N LEU A 70 4.65 -7.80 7.09
CA LEU A 70 4.48 -8.72 5.97
C LEU A 70 3.45 -9.81 6.26
N SER A 71 3.55 -10.48 7.40
CA SER A 71 2.65 -11.59 7.75
C SER A 71 1.20 -11.13 7.92
N THR A 72 0.98 -10.03 8.61
CA THR A 72 -0.37 -9.51 8.86
C THR A 72 -1.05 -9.04 7.59
N THR A 73 -0.31 -8.37 6.70
CA THR A 73 -0.86 -7.89 5.44
C THR A 73 -1.12 -9.04 4.47
N ALA A 74 -0.19 -9.99 4.35
CA ALA A 74 -0.38 -11.18 3.55
C ALA A 74 -1.54 -12.04 4.05
N ALA A 75 -1.67 -12.23 5.36
CA ALA A 75 -2.74 -13.03 5.96
C ALA A 75 -4.13 -12.49 5.61
N ALA A 76 -4.36 -11.18 5.72
CA ALA A 76 -5.63 -10.58 5.34
C ALA A 76 -5.95 -10.77 3.85
N CYS A 77 -4.94 -10.67 2.99
CA CYS A 77 -5.08 -10.94 1.56
C CYS A 77 -5.36 -12.43 1.29
N ASP A 78 -4.67 -13.34 1.98
CA ASP A 78 -4.92 -14.78 1.88
C ASP A 78 -6.38 -15.10 2.20
N ALA A 79 -6.92 -14.55 3.30
CA ALA A 79 -8.32 -14.72 3.68
C ALA A 79 -9.28 -14.24 2.57
N ARG A 80 -9.07 -13.02 2.09
CA ARG A 80 -9.93 -12.45 1.05
C ARG A 80 -9.88 -13.24 -0.25
N MET A 81 -8.70 -13.55 -0.74
CA MET A 81 -8.52 -14.26 -2.00
C MET A 81 -8.86 -15.75 -1.90
N GLY A 82 -8.77 -16.31 -0.71
CA GLY A 82 -9.16 -17.70 -0.41
C GLY A 82 -10.66 -17.90 -0.15
N GLY A 83 -11.46 -16.84 -0.25
CA GLY A 83 -12.91 -16.92 -0.11
C GLY A 83 -13.42 -16.99 1.33
N ALA A 84 -12.66 -16.53 2.30
CA ALA A 84 -13.13 -16.44 3.69
C ALA A 84 -14.37 -15.53 3.79
N MET A 85 -15.36 -15.97 4.57
CA MET A 85 -16.60 -15.21 4.80
C MET A 85 -16.37 -14.10 5.84
N ILE A 86 -15.42 -13.21 5.54
CA ILE A 86 -14.98 -12.12 6.43
C ILE A 86 -14.98 -10.82 5.63
N PRO A 87 -15.64 -9.77 6.14
CA PRO A 87 -15.62 -8.48 5.49
C PRO A 87 -14.23 -7.82 5.60
N VAL A 88 -13.85 -7.10 4.53
CA VAL A 88 -12.67 -6.25 4.54
C VAL A 88 -13.07 -4.83 4.12
N MET A 89 -12.38 -3.84 4.64
CA MET A 89 -12.51 -2.45 4.18
C MET A 89 -11.70 -2.28 2.90
N SER A 90 -12.38 -1.84 1.84
CA SER A 90 -11.74 -1.55 0.56
C SER A 90 -11.17 -0.13 0.50
N ASN A 91 -10.29 0.09 -0.47
CA ASN A 91 -9.87 1.40 -0.92
C ASN A 91 -10.02 1.44 -2.44
N SER A 92 -10.62 2.48 -2.97
CA SER A 92 -10.84 2.66 -4.43
C SER A 92 -11.46 1.43 -5.11
N GLY A 93 -12.40 0.77 -4.43
CA GLY A 93 -13.11 -0.40 -4.94
C GLY A 93 -12.36 -1.73 -4.84
N SER A 94 -11.18 -1.77 -4.25
CA SER A 94 -10.39 -3.00 -4.06
C SER A 94 -10.14 -3.31 -2.59
N GLY A 95 -10.55 -4.51 -2.16
CA GLY A 95 -10.27 -5.01 -0.80
C GLY A 95 -8.77 -5.18 -0.56
N ASN A 96 -8.00 -5.65 -1.55
CA ASN A 96 -6.55 -5.77 -1.43
C ASN A 96 -5.86 -4.41 -1.28
N GLN A 97 -6.33 -3.38 -1.97
CA GLN A 97 -5.82 -2.02 -1.76
C GLN A 97 -6.15 -1.51 -0.35
N GLY A 98 -7.34 -1.76 0.15
CA GLY A 98 -7.71 -1.42 1.52
C GLY A 98 -6.83 -2.11 2.56
N ILE A 99 -6.56 -3.38 2.40
CA ILE A 99 -5.66 -4.16 3.26
C ILE A 99 -4.24 -3.58 3.21
N CYS A 100 -3.73 -3.33 2.01
CA CYS A 100 -2.38 -2.82 1.79
C CYS A 100 -2.17 -1.40 2.33
N ALA A 101 -3.20 -0.56 2.27
CA ALA A 101 -3.17 0.79 2.83
C ALA A 101 -3.34 0.83 4.35
N THR A 102 -3.90 -0.23 4.96
CA THR A 102 -4.26 -0.27 6.39
C THR A 102 -3.27 -1.04 7.24
N ASN A 103 -3.06 -2.33 6.94
CA ASN A 103 -2.39 -3.26 7.86
C ASN A 103 -0.93 -2.88 8.16
N PRO A 104 -0.11 -2.49 7.17
CA PRO A 104 1.26 -2.07 7.47
C PRO A 104 1.35 -0.88 8.42
N VAL A 105 0.44 0.08 8.25
CA VAL A 105 0.37 1.29 9.08
C VAL A 105 -0.02 0.95 10.52
N VAL A 106 -1.04 0.10 10.69
CA VAL A 106 -1.51 -0.34 12.01
C VAL A 106 -0.43 -1.12 12.75
N VAL A 107 0.21 -2.09 12.09
CA VAL A 107 1.26 -2.92 12.70
C VAL A 107 2.43 -2.04 13.13
N TYR A 108 2.88 -1.14 12.26
CA TYR A 108 3.96 -0.23 12.60
C TYR A 108 3.60 0.66 13.79
N ALA A 109 2.43 1.30 13.77
CA ALA A 109 1.99 2.20 14.82
C ALA A 109 1.93 1.52 16.20
N ARG A 110 1.41 0.29 16.26
CA ARG A 110 1.34 -0.48 17.50
C ARG A 110 2.71 -0.87 18.03
N ALA A 111 3.57 -1.35 17.17
CA ALA A 111 4.92 -1.75 17.56
C ALA A 111 5.83 -0.57 17.95
N ASN A 112 5.59 0.60 17.35
CA ASN A 112 6.30 1.84 17.65
C ASN A 112 5.65 2.67 18.78
N GLU A 113 4.58 2.14 19.40
CA GLU A 113 3.84 2.79 20.48
C GLU A 113 3.33 4.21 20.12
N ASN A 114 2.97 4.41 18.85
CA ASN A 114 2.35 5.66 18.42
C ASN A 114 0.98 5.86 19.09
N THR A 115 0.58 7.11 19.27
CA THR A 115 -0.73 7.44 19.83
C THR A 115 -1.86 7.09 18.87
N GLU A 116 -3.10 6.97 19.39
CA GLU A 116 -4.29 6.77 18.55
C GLU A 116 -4.47 7.92 17.54
N GLU A 117 -4.20 9.15 17.95
CA GLU A 117 -4.26 10.31 17.04
C GLU A 117 -3.25 10.18 15.90
N GLU A 118 -2.01 9.80 16.20
CA GLU A 118 -0.99 9.58 15.18
C GLU A 118 -1.42 8.45 14.22
N LEU A 119 -1.97 7.36 14.74
CA LEU A 119 -2.48 6.26 13.92
C LEU A 119 -3.62 6.71 13.00
N ILE A 120 -4.60 7.45 13.51
CA ILE A 120 -5.72 7.99 12.72
C ILE A 120 -5.18 8.86 11.58
N ARG A 121 -4.25 9.76 11.87
CA ARG A 121 -3.64 10.65 10.86
C ARG A 121 -2.84 9.87 9.82
N ALA A 122 -2.06 8.89 10.26
CA ALA A 122 -1.28 8.03 9.36
C ALA A 122 -2.17 7.19 8.45
N LEU A 123 -3.26 6.61 8.96
CA LEU A 123 -4.24 5.88 8.16
C LEU A 123 -4.94 6.80 7.15
N THR A 124 -5.31 8.00 7.58
CA THR A 124 -5.92 9.00 6.70
C THR A 124 -4.98 9.37 5.56
N LEU A 125 -3.71 9.65 5.87
CA LEU A 125 -2.68 9.95 4.87
C LEU A 125 -2.49 8.78 3.90
N SER A 126 -2.38 7.56 4.41
CA SER A 126 -2.21 6.36 3.60
C SER A 126 -3.37 6.15 2.63
N HIS A 127 -4.60 6.16 3.14
CA HIS A 127 -5.80 5.93 2.33
C HIS A 127 -6.06 7.03 1.31
N LEU A 128 -5.90 8.29 1.68
CA LEU A 128 -6.12 9.41 0.75
C LEU A 128 -5.02 9.50 -0.32
N THR A 129 -3.79 9.16 0.01
CA THR A 129 -2.71 9.06 -0.99
C THR A 129 -3.05 7.99 -2.03
N ALA A 130 -3.50 6.81 -1.60
CA ALA A 130 -3.95 5.76 -2.51
C ALA A 130 -5.13 6.21 -3.38
N VAL A 131 -6.14 6.87 -2.81
CA VAL A 131 -7.28 7.42 -3.54
C VAL A 131 -6.82 8.45 -4.57
N TYR A 132 -5.96 9.38 -4.19
CA TYR A 132 -5.41 10.40 -5.08
C TYR A 132 -4.71 9.79 -6.30
N ILE A 133 -3.81 8.85 -6.07
CA ILE A 133 -3.07 8.19 -7.15
C ILE A 133 -4.04 7.38 -8.04
N LYS A 134 -4.96 6.64 -7.42
CA LYS A 134 -5.93 5.82 -8.16
C LYS A 134 -6.87 6.63 -9.03
N GLN A 135 -7.29 7.81 -8.59
CA GLN A 135 -8.09 8.71 -9.41
C GLN A 135 -7.38 9.12 -10.70
N ASN A 136 -6.08 9.34 -10.65
CA ASN A 136 -5.26 9.68 -11.83
C ASN A 136 -4.97 8.45 -12.71
N LEU A 137 -4.89 7.27 -12.13
CA LEU A 137 -4.65 6.01 -12.84
C LEU A 137 -5.88 5.54 -13.62
N GLY A 138 -7.09 5.81 -13.10
CA GLY A 138 -8.35 5.36 -13.67
C GLY A 138 -8.78 3.98 -13.18
N VAL A 139 -9.93 3.52 -13.69
CA VAL A 139 -10.60 2.29 -13.22
C VAL A 139 -9.87 1.04 -13.71
N LEU A 140 -9.46 1.03 -14.96
CA LEU A 140 -8.79 -0.10 -15.60
C LEU A 140 -7.33 0.26 -15.89
N SER A 141 -6.42 -0.54 -15.39
CA SER A 141 -4.99 -0.41 -15.65
C SER A 141 -4.30 -1.73 -15.38
N ALA A 142 -3.32 -2.05 -16.21
CA ALA A 142 -2.42 -3.19 -15.98
C ALA A 142 -1.43 -2.94 -14.82
N LEU A 143 -1.33 -1.72 -14.30
CA LEU A 143 -0.54 -1.45 -13.10
C LEU A 143 -1.25 -2.03 -11.87
N CYS A 144 -0.52 -2.81 -11.07
CA CYS A 144 -1.08 -3.44 -9.88
C CYS A 144 -1.53 -2.42 -8.84
N GLY A 145 -2.76 -2.56 -8.33
CA GLY A 145 -3.30 -1.72 -7.26
C GLY A 145 -2.48 -1.77 -5.96
N CYS A 146 -1.73 -2.86 -5.74
CA CYS A 146 -0.81 -2.96 -4.61
C CYS A 146 0.30 -1.90 -4.65
N VAL A 147 0.74 -1.48 -5.84
CA VAL A 147 1.70 -0.39 -6.01
C VAL A 147 1.13 0.90 -5.44
N VAL A 148 -0.09 1.25 -5.86
CA VAL A 148 -0.80 2.45 -5.41
C VAL A 148 -1.00 2.46 -3.90
N ALA A 149 -1.53 1.37 -3.36
CA ALA A 149 -1.84 1.27 -1.93
C ALA A 149 -0.58 1.22 -1.05
N SER A 150 0.50 0.58 -1.52
CA SER A 150 1.77 0.56 -0.77
C SER A 150 2.50 1.90 -0.81
N ILE A 151 2.32 2.72 -1.84
CA ILE A 151 2.74 4.13 -1.79
C ILE A 151 2.02 4.85 -0.64
N GLY A 152 0.72 4.63 -0.50
CA GLY A 152 -0.05 5.15 0.62
C GLY A 152 0.50 4.71 1.97
N SER A 153 0.70 3.42 2.19
CA SER A 153 1.24 2.90 3.45
C SER A 153 2.67 3.37 3.72
N SER A 154 3.50 3.56 2.69
CA SER A 154 4.82 4.17 2.85
C SER A 154 4.74 5.59 3.41
N CYS A 155 3.79 6.40 2.93
CA CYS A 155 3.52 7.73 3.47
C CYS A 155 3.08 7.66 4.94
N GLY A 156 2.15 6.77 5.27
CA GLY A 156 1.67 6.59 6.65
C GLY A 156 2.78 6.16 7.60
N ILE A 157 3.61 5.21 7.22
CA ILE A 157 4.76 4.75 8.01
C ILE A 157 5.79 5.86 8.17
N THR A 158 6.09 6.62 7.12
CA THR A 158 7.01 7.76 7.19
C THR A 158 6.52 8.80 8.19
N TYR A 159 5.23 9.12 8.19
CA TYR A 159 4.61 10.01 9.18
C TYR A 159 4.78 9.47 10.62
N LEU A 160 4.51 8.17 10.83
CA LEU A 160 4.65 7.52 12.15
C LEU A 160 6.08 7.48 12.65
N MET A 161 7.07 7.47 11.76
CA MET A 161 8.49 7.60 12.09
C MET A 161 8.89 9.03 12.52
N GLY A 162 7.96 9.99 12.44
CA GLY A 162 8.23 11.39 12.72
C GLY A 162 8.63 12.22 11.50
N GLY A 163 8.45 11.67 10.30
CA GLY A 163 8.73 12.38 9.04
C GLY A 163 7.75 13.52 8.78
N ASP A 164 8.25 14.58 8.16
CA ASP A 164 7.46 15.71 7.67
C ASP A 164 7.01 15.50 6.21
N TYR A 165 6.40 16.53 5.61
CA TYR A 165 5.95 16.47 4.23
C TYR A 165 7.09 16.18 3.24
N THR A 166 8.27 16.72 3.47
CA THR A 166 9.43 16.48 2.60
C THR A 166 9.84 15.01 2.61
N HIS A 167 9.86 14.37 3.80
CA HIS A 167 10.14 12.93 3.92
C HIS A 167 9.07 12.10 3.20
N VAL A 168 7.80 12.49 3.30
CA VAL A 168 6.71 11.80 2.59
C VAL A 168 6.88 11.93 1.08
N CYS A 169 7.26 13.09 0.56
CA CYS A 169 7.60 13.25 -0.86
C CYS A 169 8.74 12.31 -1.29
N TYR A 170 9.76 12.18 -0.46
CA TYR A 170 10.88 11.27 -0.73
C TYR A 170 10.43 9.81 -0.77
N ALA A 171 9.60 9.39 0.19
CA ALA A 171 9.06 8.04 0.23
C ALA A 171 8.26 7.73 -1.04
N VAL A 172 7.42 8.64 -1.50
CA VAL A 172 6.65 8.49 -2.74
C VAL A 172 7.57 8.31 -3.96
N LYS A 173 8.60 9.13 -4.09
CA LYS A 173 9.57 9.03 -5.18
C LYS A 173 10.32 7.70 -5.16
N ASN A 174 10.73 7.24 -3.98
CA ASN A 174 11.39 5.94 -3.81
C ASN A 174 10.47 4.79 -4.24
N MET A 175 9.20 4.85 -3.86
CA MET A 175 8.19 3.85 -4.22
C MET A 175 7.96 3.80 -5.73
N ILE A 176 7.78 4.94 -6.37
CA ILE A 176 7.55 5.05 -7.82
C ILE A 176 8.74 4.48 -8.59
N ALA A 177 9.95 4.88 -8.23
CA ALA A 177 11.17 4.41 -8.89
C ALA A 177 11.34 2.88 -8.81
N ASN A 178 10.86 2.26 -7.75
CA ASN A 178 11.03 0.83 -7.50
C ASN A 178 9.92 -0.03 -8.10
N LEU A 179 8.66 0.38 -7.92
CA LEU A 179 7.51 -0.50 -8.20
C LEU A 179 6.73 -0.18 -9.48
N THR A 180 7.07 0.86 -10.22
CA THR A 180 6.45 1.11 -11.52
C THR A 180 6.83 0.00 -12.49
N GLY A 181 5.91 -0.90 -12.76
CA GLY A 181 6.17 -2.09 -13.58
C GLY A 181 5.61 -3.37 -12.99
N MET A 182 5.13 -3.35 -11.75
CA MET A 182 4.39 -4.49 -11.22
C MET A 182 3.02 -4.54 -11.89
N ILE A 183 2.79 -5.60 -12.67
CA ILE A 183 1.55 -5.75 -13.43
C ILE A 183 0.44 -6.43 -12.61
N CYS A 184 -0.81 -6.09 -12.95
CA CYS A 184 -2.00 -6.77 -12.47
C CYS A 184 -2.46 -7.81 -13.50
N ASP A 185 -2.60 -9.05 -13.07
CA ASP A 185 -3.13 -10.15 -13.87
C ASP A 185 -4.38 -10.78 -13.22
N GLY A 186 -5.20 -9.96 -12.61
CA GLY A 186 -6.45 -10.33 -11.96
C GLY A 186 -6.32 -10.58 -10.45
N ALA A 187 -7.46 -10.51 -9.75
CA ALA A 187 -7.55 -10.80 -8.32
C ALA A 187 -7.52 -12.32 -8.09
N LYS A 188 -6.53 -12.81 -7.34
CA LYS A 188 -6.30 -14.23 -7.10
C LYS A 188 -5.40 -14.47 -5.90
N PRO A 189 -5.28 -15.70 -5.40
CA PRO A 189 -4.47 -16.01 -4.22
C PRO A 189 -3.03 -15.50 -4.29
N SER A 190 -2.39 -15.51 -5.46
CA SER A 190 -1.02 -14.98 -5.62
C SER A 190 -0.88 -13.47 -5.41
N CYS A 191 -1.99 -12.73 -5.27
CA CYS A 191 -1.95 -11.32 -4.89
C CYS A 191 -1.27 -11.09 -3.53
N SER A 192 -1.29 -12.07 -2.63
CA SER A 192 -0.57 -11.98 -1.35
C SER A 192 0.95 -11.79 -1.55
N LEU A 193 1.53 -12.39 -2.59
CA LEU A 193 2.94 -12.21 -2.95
C LEU A 193 3.22 -10.77 -3.43
N LYS A 194 2.35 -10.22 -4.27
CA LYS A 194 2.48 -8.84 -4.76
C LYS A 194 2.33 -7.82 -3.62
N ILE A 195 1.40 -8.08 -2.70
CA ILE A 195 1.22 -7.25 -1.50
C ILE A 195 2.47 -7.25 -0.63
N THR A 196 3.07 -8.41 -0.36
CA THR A 196 4.31 -8.46 0.44
C THR A 196 5.46 -7.74 -0.24
N SER A 197 5.60 -7.84 -1.55
CA SER A 197 6.58 -7.05 -2.31
C SER A 197 6.34 -5.55 -2.16
N GLY A 198 5.09 -5.12 -2.30
CA GLY A 198 4.70 -3.71 -2.17
C GLY A 198 4.98 -3.16 -0.77
N VAL A 199 4.54 -3.85 0.27
CA VAL A 199 4.69 -3.33 1.64
C VAL A 199 6.12 -3.45 2.16
N SER A 200 6.90 -4.44 1.73
CA SER A 200 8.33 -4.47 2.04
C SER A 200 9.05 -3.26 1.43
N THR A 201 8.75 -2.93 0.18
CA THR A 201 9.26 -1.73 -0.47
C THR A 201 8.79 -0.44 0.23
N ALA A 202 7.55 -0.42 0.74
CA ALA A 202 7.02 0.72 1.50
C ALA A 202 7.87 1.01 2.75
N VAL A 203 8.27 -0.02 3.48
CA VAL A 203 9.15 0.12 4.66
C VAL A 203 10.54 0.62 4.26
N LEU A 204 11.15 0.01 3.24
CA LEU A 204 12.46 0.41 2.75
C LEU A 204 12.46 1.87 2.27
N SER A 205 11.43 2.27 1.54
CA SER A 205 11.29 3.64 1.03
C SER A 205 11.11 4.66 2.13
N ALA A 206 10.36 4.32 3.19
CA ALA A 206 10.20 5.16 4.38
C ALA A 206 11.53 5.31 5.13
N LEU A 207 12.24 4.22 5.39
CA LEU A 207 13.54 4.25 6.06
C LEU A 207 14.54 5.12 5.31
N LEU A 208 14.66 4.94 3.99
CA LEU A 208 15.57 5.71 3.15
C LEU A 208 15.21 7.21 3.19
N SER A 209 13.91 7.53 3.16
CA SER A 209 13.43 8.91 3.22
C SER A 209 13.79 9.58 4.55
N MET A 210 13.73 8.86 5.68
CA MET A 210 14.08 9.37 7.00
C MET A 210 15.58 9.68 7.13
N GLU A 211 16.43 9.05 6.32
CA GLU A 211 17.84 9.38 6.18
C GLU A 211 18.08 10.58 5.24
N GLY A 212 17.02 11.23 4.77
CA GLY A 212 17.10 12.34 3.81
C GLY A 212 17.51 11.89 2.40
N ARG A 213 17.41 10.61 2.09
CA ARG A 213 17.79 10.02 0.79
C ARG A 213 16.57 9.66 -0.04
N HIS A 214 16.66 9.95 -1.30
CA HIS A 214 15.58 9.65 -2.25
C HIS A 214 16.11 9.56 -3.67
N VAL A 215 15.33 8.89 -4.52
CA VAL A 215 15.55 8.92 -5.97
C VAL A 215 15.29 10.33 -6.49
N THR A 216 16.20 10.85 -7.30
CA THR A 216 16.17 12.22 -7.78
C THR A 216 15.69 12.32 -9.23
N SER A 217 15.46 13.54 -9.70
CA SER A 217 15.09 13.82 -11.10
C SER A 217 16.18 13.46 -12.12
N ALA A 218 17.37 13.11 -11.67
CA ALA A 218 18.42 12.57 -12.53
C ALA A 218 18.20 11.07 -12.86
N GLU A 219 17.19 10.43 -12.26
CA GLU A 219 16.98 8.98 -12.35
C GLU A 219 15.60 8.64 -12.92
N GLY A 220 15.59 7.95 -14.05
CA GLY A 220 14.39 7.35 -14.63
C GLY A 220 13.22 8.32 -14.83
N ILE A 221 12.07 7.96 -14.24
CA ILE A 221 10.81 8.69 -14.41
C ILE A 221 10.51 9.70 -13.28
N ILE A 222 11.46 9.90 -12.37
CA ILE A 222 11.28 10.79 -11.22
C ILE A 222 11.51 12.24 -11.63
N GLU A 223 10.66 13.11 -11.07
CA GLU A 223 10.73 14.57 -11.25
C GLU A 223 11.04 15.23 -9.90
N ASP A 224 11.45 16.50 -9.92
CA ASP A 224 11.64 17.27 -8.69
C ASP A 224 10.30 17.45 -7.94
N ASP A 225 9.25 17.72 -8.68
CA ASP A 225 7.87 17.80 -8.18
C ASP A 225 7.29 16.39 -7.97
N VAL A 226 6.83 16.09 -6.76
CA VAL A 226 6.28 14.77 -6.42
C VAL A 226 4.99 14.46 -7.19
N ASP A 227 4.14 15.46 -7.42
CA ASP A 227 2.89 15.25 -8.16
C ASP A 227 3.15 14.98 -9.64
N ARG A 228 4.22 15.54 -10.21
CA ARG A 228 4.68 15.19 -11.56
C ARG A 228 5.19 13.76 -11.64
N SER A 229 5.91 13.30 -10.62
CA SER A 229 6.34 11.90 -10.52
C SER A 229 5.14 10.95 -10.44
N ILE A 230 4.13 11.31 -9.67
CA ILE A 230 2.86 10.56 -9.60
C ILE A 230 2.16 10.53 -10.96
N ARG A 231 2.12 11.64 -11.68
CA ARG A 231 1.55 11.67 -13.03
C ARG A 231 2.33 10.80 -14.02
N ASN A 232 3.65 10.75 -13.93
CA ASN A 232 4.46 9.87 -14.76
C ASN A 232 4.10 8.40 -14.51
N LEU A 233 3.98 8.00 -13.24
CA LEU A 233 3.50 6.67 -12.85
C LEU A 233 2.11 6.37 -13.45
N THR A 234 1.16 7.26 -13.24
CA THR A 234 -0.23 7.04 -13.65
C THR A 234 -0.40 7.08 -15.17
N ASN A 235 0.35 7.91 -15.89
CA ASN A 235 0.36 7.92 -17.34
C ASN A 235 0.90 6.61 -17.92
N ILE A 236 1.98 6.07 -17.34
CA ILE A 236 2.48 4.75 -17.73
C ILE A 236 1.41 3.68 -17.51
N GLY A 237 0.81 3.65 -16.33
CA GLY A 237 -0.22 2.66 -16.00
C GLY A 237 -1.48 2.79 -16.83
N LYS A 238 -1.93 4.00 -17.11
CA LYS A 238 -3.17 4.27 -17.83
C LYS A 238 -3.02 4.14 -19.35
N ASP A 239 -1.97 4.72 -19.89
CA ASP A 239 -1.81 4.90 -21.35
C ASP A 239 -0.84 3.87 -21.93
N ALA A 240 0.38 3.79 -21.40
CA ALA A 240 1.42 2.94 -21.96
C ALA A 240 1.22 1.43 -21.68
N MET A 241 0.49 1.08 -20.62
CA MET A 241 0.20 -0.32 -20.30
C MET A 241 -1.08 -0.89 -20.95
N ARG A 242 -1.71 -0.19 -21.89
CA ARG A 242 -2.93 -0.66 -22.56
C ARG A 242 -2.69 -1.98 -23.29
N ASP A 243 -1.67 -2.04 -24.13
CA ASP A 243 -1.30 -3.26 -24.86
C ASP A 243 -0.89 -4.39 -23.89
N THR A 244 -0.28 -4.04 -22.79
CA THR A 244 0.07 -4.99 -21.72
C THR A 244 -1.19 -5.61 -21.13
N ASP A 245 -2.21 -4.81 -20.84
CA ASP A 245 -3.51 -5.28 -20.31
C ASP A 245 -4.22 -6.22 -21.29
N GLU A 246 -4.27 -5.84 -22.56
CA GLU A 246 -4.83 -6.67 -23.62
C GLU A 246 -4.08 -8.02 -23.75
N LYS A 247 -2.75 -7.98 -23.70
CA LYS A 247 -1.93 -9.20 -23.79
C LYS A 247 -2.10 -10.09 -22.56
N ILE A 248 -2.21 -9.53 -21.38
CA ILE A 248 -2.50 -10.29 -20.14
C ILE A 248 -3.85 -10.99 -20.27
N LEU A 249 -4.88 -10.28 -20.72
CA LEU A 249 -6.21 -10.84 -20.90
C LEU A 249 -6.20 -11.98 -21.94
N ASP A 250 -5.53 -11.79 -23.06
CA ASP A 250 -5.35 -12.81 -24.10
C ASP A 250 -4.73 -14.09 -23.51
N ILE A 251 -3.64 -13.95 -22.74
CA ILE A 251 -2.98 -15.09 -22.09
C ILE A 251 -3.95 -15.78 -21.11
N MET A 252 -4.65 -15.01 -20.28
CA MET A 252 -5.54 -15.57 -19.24
C MET A 252 -6.71 -16.34 -19.84
N THR A 253 -7.20 -15.93 -21.00
CA THR A 253 -8.36 -16.55 -21.65
C THR A 253 -8.00 -17.72 -22.56
N HIS A 254 -6.76 -17.85 -22.99
CA HIS A 254 -6.30 -18.86 -23.95
C HIS A 254 -5.25 -19.84 -23.42
N LYS A 255 -4.92 -19.80 -22.13
CA LYS A 255 -4.02 -20.81 -21.58
C LYS A 255 -4.71 -22.17 -21.44
N CYS A 256 -3.99 -23.22 -21.76
CA CYS A 256 -4.43 -24.62 -21.67
C CYS A 256 -4.46 -25.12 -20.23
#